data_5fd19d811cfc271ea2a84eae9d8021f5
#
_entry.id   5fd19d811cfc271ea2a84eae9d8021f5
#
_cell.length_a   1.000
_cell.length_b   1.000
_cell.length_c   1.000
_cell.angle_alpha   90.00
_cell.angle_beta   90.00
_cell.angle_gamma   90.00
#
_symmetry.space_group_name_H-M   'P 1'
#
loop_
_entity.id
_entity.type
_entity.pdbx_description
1 polymer ?
#
loop_
_entity_poly.entity_id
_entity_poly.type
_entity_poly.pdbx_seq_one_letter_code
_entity_poly.pdbx_strand_id
1 'polypeptide(L)'
;KAVWTPEVPRKGYTATVDGLKYKITKSDKKNGTVQVTGVSSKSLAKYTVPETVKIGKTTFRVTSIGAGAFKNCSKAKSFVLPKTITSIGKNAFSGTLKNTVVTVPKAQYSKLSKLLKTAGLNAKATIRKK
;
A
#
# COMPACT_ATOMS: atom_id res chain seq x y z
N LYS A 1 4.55 39.05 -2.84
CA LYS A 1 4.23 37.75 -3.37
C LYS A 1 4.19 36.67 -2.30
N ALA A 2 3.11 36.00 -2.19
CA ALA A 2 2.99 34.94 -1.21
C ALA A 2 3.75 33.71 -1.68
N VAL A 3 4.64 33.25 -0.87
CA VAL A 3 5.26 31.96 -1.07
C VAL A 3 4.41 30.95 -0.32
N TRP A 4 3.79 30.10 -1.06
CA TRP A 4 2.94 29.13 -0.43
C TRP A 4 3.78 27.92 -0.02
N THR A 5 3.85 27.67 1.27
CA THR A 5 4.54 26.52 1.83
C THR A 5 3.51 25.76 2.66
N PRO A 6 2.90 24.74 2.07
CA PRO A 6 1.89 24.01 2.82
C PRO A 6 2.55 23.20 3.93
N GLU A 7 2.03 23.31 5.12
CA GLU A 7 2.46 22.45 6.21
C GLU A 7 2.04 21.01 5.94
N VAL A 8 0.93 20.86 5.26
CA VAL A 8 0.36 19.53 4.96
C VAL A 8 0.08 19.46 3.47
N PRO A 9 0.65 18.45 2.78
CA PRO A 9 0.34 18.24 1.36
C PRO A 9 -1.15 18.02 1.14
N ARG A 10 -1.64 18.48 0.02
CA ARG A 10 -3.07 18.41 -0.31
C ARG A 10 -3.56 17.01 -0.63
N LYS A 11 -4.84 16.79 -0.39
CA LYS A 11 -5.53 15.60 -0.90
C LYS A 11 -5.31 15.49 -2.40
N GLY A 12 -4.97 14.29 -2.86
CA GLY A 12 -4.68 14.04 -4.28
C GLY A 12 -3.21 14.20 -4.65
N TYR A 13 -2.41 14.80 -3.78
CA TYR A 13 -0.97 14.90 -4.00
C TYR A 13 -0.36 13.51 -4.03
N THR A 14 0.57 13.27 -4.94
CA THR A 14 1.24 11.97 -5.05
C THR A 14 2.72 12.11 -4.72
N ALA A 15 3.27 11.08 -4.13
CA ALA A 15 4.69 11.05 -3.78
C ALA A 15 5.20 9.62 -3.86
N THR A 16 6.50 9.48 -4.10
CA THR A 16 7.15 8.17 -4.12
C THR A 16 8.13 8.12 -2.95
N VAL A 17 7.95 7.14 -2.08
CA VAL A 17 8.81 6.95 -0.92
C VAL A 17 9.20 5.47 -0.84
N ASP A 18 10.50 5.20 -0.78
CA ASP A 18 11.04 3.84 -0.66
C ASP A 18 10.46 2.84 -1.68
N GLY A 19 10.28 3.32 -2.91
CA GLY A 19 9.83 2.46 -4.01
C GLY A 19 8.32 2.30 -4.12
N LEU A 20 7.56 2.92 -3.23
CA LEU A 20 6.09 2.87 -3.28
C LEU A 20 5.54 4.24 -3.63
N LYS A 21 4.53 4.25 -4.48
CA LYS A 21 3.84 5.47 -4.86
C LYS A 21 2.60 5.64 -4.01
N TYR A 22 2.43 6.82 -3.45
CA TYR A 22 1.32 7.13 -2.56
C TYR A 22 0.50 8.29 -3.08
N LYS A 23 -0.78 8.28 -2.77
CA LYS A 23 -1.68 9.38 -3.04
C LYS A 23 -2.36 9.76 -1.75
N ILE A 24 -2.38 11.06 -1.44
CA ILE A 24 -3.01 11.52 -0.21
C ILE A 24 -4.52 11.46 -0.35
N THR A 25 -5.16 10.69 0.52
CA THR A 25 -6.60 10.51 0.52
C THR A 25 -7.28 11.40 1.56
N LYS A 26 -6.53 11.77 2.60
CA LYS A 26 -7.00 12.72 3.59
C LYS A 26 -5.84 13.60 4.01
N SER A 27 -5.98 14.89 3.80
CA SER A 27 -4.95 15.86 4.17
C SER A 27 -5.24 16.38 5.57
N ASP A 28 -4.44 15.93 6.54
CA ASP A 28 -4.60 16.30 7.92
C ASP A 28 -3.25 16.21 8.60
N LYS A 29 -2.94 17.18 9.42
CA LYS A 29 -1.66 17.27 10.10
C LYS A 29 -1.42 16.12 11.07
N LYS A 30 -2.47 15.63 11.72
CA LYS A 30 -2.39 14.56 12.72
C LYS A 30 -2.97 13.22 12.24
N ASN A 31 -4.03 13.28 11.45
CA ASN A 31 -4.77 12.09 11.05
C ASN A 31 -4.84 11.91 9.54
N GLY A 32 -3.84 12.41 8.84
CA GLY A 32 -3.78 12.26 7.39
C GLY A 32 -3.63 10.81 6.97
N THR A 33 -4.18 10.47 5.81
CA THR A 33 -4.12 9.12 5.27
C THR A 33 -3.67 9.15 3.83
N VAL A 34 -3.01 8.07 3.42
CA VAL A 34 -2.59 7.88 2.04
C VAL A 34 -2.98 6.50 1.54
N GLN A 35 -3.02 6.38 0.24
CA GLN A 35 -3.28 5.14 -0.47
C GLN A 35 -2.04 4.77 -1.28
N VAL A 36 -1.65 3.50 -1.26
CA VAL A 36 -0.60 3.02 -2.14
C VAL A 36 -1.21 2.90 -3.53
N THR A 37 -0.70 3.67 -4.49
CA THR A 37 -1.24 3.68 -5.86
C THR A 37 -0.43 2.84 -6.83
N GLY A 38 0.80 2.52 -6.48
CA GLY A 38 1.65 1.75 -7.35
C GLY A 38 3.05 1.61 -6.78
N VAL A 39 3.95 1.15 -7.63
CA VAL A 39 5.35 0.95 -7.25
C VAL A 39 6.24 1.59 -8.30
N SER A 40 7.42 2.04 -7.89
CA SER A 40 8.39 2.61 -8.82
C SER A 40 9.10 1.53 -9.64
N SER A 41 9.18 0.31 -9.11
CA SER A 41 9.77 -0.82 -9.80
C SER A 41 8.93 -2.07 -9.56
N LYS A 42 8.68 -2.83 -10.61
CA LYS A 42 7.93 -4.09 -10.54
C LYS A 42 8.84 -5.31 -10.46
N SER A 43 10.13 -5.10 -10.38
CA SER A 43 11.10 -6.19 -10.40
C SER A 43 11.68 -6.52 -9.01
N LEU A 44 11.17 -5.93 -7.95
CA LEU A 44 11.64 -6.22 -6.61
C LEU A 44 11.10 -7.58 -6.12
N ALA A 45 11.92 -8.26 -5.32
CA ALA A 45 11.52 -9.55 -4.76
C ALA A 45 10.63 -9.38 -3.52
N LYS A 46 10.68 -8.24 -2.87
CA LYS A 46 9.92 -7.99 -1.66
C LYS A 46 9.39 -6.56 -1.63
N TYR A 47 8.14 -6.42 -1.22
CA TYR A 47 7.52 -5.11 -1.00
C TYR A 47 7.00 -5.05 0.41
N THR A 48 7.40 -4.01 1.15
CA THR A 48 6.91 -3.78 2.51
C THR A 48 6.12 -2.49 2.52
N VAL A 49 4.85 -2.59 2.88
CA VAL A 49 3.99 -1.41 3.03
C VAL A 49 4.07 -0.98 4.49
N PRO A 50 4.57 0.23 4.77
CA PRO A 50 4.70 0.69 6.16
C PRO A 50 3.36 1.12 6.74
N GLU A 51 3.28 1.20 8.05
CA GLU A 51 2.08 1.73 8.71
C GLU A 51 1.93 3.21 8.45
N THR A 52 3.04 3.92 8.40
CA THR A 52 3.06 5.37 8.19
C THR A 52 4.13 5.73 7.19
N VAL A 53 3.92 6.86 6.52
CA VAL A 53 4.89 7.40 5.60
C VAL A 53 4.97 8.91 5.83
N LYS A 54 6.17 9.44 5.74
CA LYS A 54 6.39 10.86 5.89
C LYS A 54 6.48 11.50 4.50
N ILE A 55 5.59 12.43 4.23
CA ILE A 55 5.59 13.18 2.97
C ILE A 55 5.76 14.65 3.34
N GLY A 56 6.88 15.22 2.90
CA GLY A 56 7.26 16.53 3.37
C GLY A 56 7.57 16.49 4.86
N LYS A 57 6.86 17.28 5.65
CA LYS A 57 7.03 17.30 7.10
C LYS A 57 5.89 16.62 7.85
N THR A 58 4.98 16.01 7.13
CA THR A 58 3.77 15.44 7.70
C THR A 58 3.80 13.90 7.61
N THR A 59 3.41 13.25 8.69
CA THR A 59 3.30 11.79 8.73
C THR A 59 1.87 11.40 8.42
N PHE A 60 1.71 10.50 7.45
CA PHE A 60 0.41 9.97 7.05
C PHE A 60 0.32 8.49 7.36
N ARG A 61 -0.88 8.02 7.66
CA ARG A 61 -1.11 6.57 7.79
C ARG A 61 -1.42 5.98 6.43
N VAL A 62 -0.86 4.81 6.17
CA VAL A 62 -1.17 4.07 4.96
C VAL A 62 -2.41 3.21 5.27
N THR A 63 -3.56 3.60 4.75
CA THR A 63 -4.84 2.97 5.09
C THR A 63 -5.43 2.13 3.98
N SER A 64 -4.95 2.28 2.75
CA SER A 64 -5.51 1.52 1.64
C SER A 64 -4.48 1.25 0.56
N ILE A 65 -4.78 0.23 -0.23
CA ILE A 65 -4.00 -0.11 -1.40
C ILE A 65 -4.92 0.09 -2.59
N GLY A 66 -4.50 0.93 -3.53
CA GLY A 66 -5.31 1.30 -4.68
C GLY A 66 -5.46 0.17 -5.69
N ALA A 67 -6.42 0.30 -6.57
CA ALA A 67 -6.66 -0.67 -7.64
C ALA A 67 -5.39 -0.80 -8.49
N GLY A 68 -4.96 -2.04 -8.71
CA GLY A 68 -3.78 -2.32 -9.53
C GLY A 68 -2.44 -1.90 -8.95
N ALA A 69 -2.37 -1.55 -7.66
CA ALA A 69 -1.14 -1.01 -7.07
C ALA A 69 0.06 -1.93 -7.23
N PHE A 70 -0.12 -3.22 -7.03
CA PHE A 70 0.94 -4.22 -7.21
C PHE A 70 0.69 -5.11 -8.42
N LYS A 71 -0.12 -4.65 -9.34
CA LYS A 71 -0.43 -5.42 -10.55
C LYS A 71 0.84 -5.70 -11.34
N ASN A 72 0.98 -6.94 -11.79
CA ASN A 72 2.13 -7.39 -12.59
C ASN A 72 3.48 -7.35 -11.86
N CYS A 73 3.49 -7.33 -10.54
CA CYS A 73 4.71 -7.50 -9.77
C CYS A 73 5.09 -8.97 -9.77
N SER A 74 5.44 -9.49 -10.95
CA SER A 74 5.61 -10.92 -11.16
C SER A 74 6.88 -11.52 -10.56
N LYS A 75 7.77 -10.69 -10.05
CA LYS A 75 9.00 -11.15 -9.41
C LYS A 75 8.93 -11.06 -7.88
N ALA A 76 7.85 -10.53 -7.35
CA ALA A 76 7.70 -10.35 -5.91
C ALA A 76 7.39 -11.68 -5.22
N LYS A 77 8.28 -12.07 -4.33
CA LYS A 77 8.10 -13.29 -3.54
C LYS A 77 7.40 -13.03 -2.22
N SER A 78 7.40 -11.79 -1.77
CA SER A 78 6.86 -11.44 -0.48
C SER A 78 6.28 -10.04 -0.48
N PHE A 79 5.15 -9.90 0.20
CA PHE A 79 4.52 -8.61 0.49
C PHE A 79 4.25 -8.56 1.99
N VAL A 80 4.51 -7.44 2.62
CA VAL A 80 4.20 -7.24 4.04
C VAL A 80 3.23 -6.08 4.17
N LEU A 81 2.09 -6.34 4.78
CA LEU A 81 1.05 -5.33 4.95
C LEU A 81 0.95 -4.90 6.42
N PRO A 82 0.69 -3.62 6.69
CA PRO A 82 0.57 -3.13 8.06
C PRO A 82 -0.83 -3.30 8.62
N LYS A 83 -0.96 -3.12 9.93
CA LYS A 83 -2.27 -3.20 10.61
C LYS A 83 -3.21 -2.06 10.25
N THR A 84 -2.69 -1.00 9.64
CA THR A 84 -3.48 0.19 9.30
C THR A 84 -4.29 0.05 8.03
N ILE A 85 -4.03 -0.98 7.22
CA ILE A 85 -4.76 -1.19 5.97
C ILE A 85 -6.20 -1.61 6.25
N THR A 86 -7.16 -0.86 5.70
CA THR A 86 -8.58 -1.13 5.85
C THR A 86 -9.25 -1.52 4.55
N SER A 87 -8.61 -1.24 3.41
CA SER A 87 -9.17 -1.61 2.10
C SER A 87 -8.08 -1.89 1.09
N ILE A 88 -8.40 -2.74 0.14
CA ILE A 88 -7.48 -3.11 -0.95
C ILE A 88 -8.28 -3.04 -2.24
N GLY A 89 -7.79 -2.29 -3.21
CA GLY A 89 -8.49 -2.08 -4.46
C GLY A 89 -8.52 -3.32 -5.35
N LYS A 90 -9.44 -3.31 -6.29
CA LYS A 90 -9.62 -4.40 -7.24
C LYS A 90 -8.34 -4.60 -8.06
N ASN A 91 -7.96 -5.85 -8.25
CA ASN A 91 -6.77 -6.23 -9.02
C ASN A 91 -5.45 -5.68 -8.47
N ALA A 92 -5.41 -5.26 -7.22
CA ALA A 92 -4.19 -4.71 -6.61
C ALA A 92 -3.03 -5.72 -6.66
N PHE A 93 -3.32 -7.00 -6.55
CA PHE A 93 -2.32 -8.06 -6.59
C PHE A 93 -2.43 -8.97 -7.81
N SER A 94 -3.10 -8.51 -8.85
CA SER A 94 -3.25 -9.26 -10.08
C SER A 94 -1.91 -9.41 -10.79
N GLY A 95 -1.61 -10.59 -11.30
CA GLY A 95 -0.36 -10.83 -12.04
C GLY A 95 0.88 -11.00 -11.16
N THR A 96 0.69 -11.18 -9.85
CA THR A 96 1.80 -11.48 -8.95
C THR A 96 2.17 -12.96 -9.03
N LEU A 97 3.30 -13.32 -8.42
CA LEU A 97 3.77 -14.71 -8.43
C LEU A 97 2.72 -15.62 -7.81
N LYS A 98 2.61 -16.81 -8.42
CA LYS A 98 1.72 -17.86 -7.97
C LYS A 98 1.96 -18.27 -6.50
N ASN A 99 3.22 -18.31 -6.09
CA ASN A 99 3.60 -18.73 -4.75
C ASN A 99 4.13 -17.59 -3.89
N THR A 100 3.69 -16.37 -4.18
CA THR A 100 4.05 -15.22 -3.33
C THR A 100 3.48 -15.38 -1.92
N VAL A 101 4.14 -14.78 -0.95
CA VAL A 101 3.70 -14.81 0.45
C VAL A 101 3.30 -13.40 0.84
N VAL A 102 2.07 -13.24 1.31
CA VAL A 102 1.61 -11.95 1.82
C VAL A 102 1.50 -12.07 3.33
N THR A 103 2.33 -11.31 4.04
CA THR A 103 2.33 -11.32 5.50
C THR A 103 1.42 -10.21 5.99
N VAL A 104 0.45 -10.58 6.83
CA VAL A 104 -0.51 -9.63 7.38
C VAL A 104 -0.51 -9.71 8.90
N PRO A 105 -0.91 -8.64 9.61
CA PRO A 105 -1.02 -8.70 11.06
C PRO A 105 -2.04 -9.75 11.48
N LYS A 106 -1.74 -10.45 12.54
CA LYS A 106 -2.61 -11.51 13.05
C LYS A 106 -4.02 -11.01 13.33
N ALA A 107 -4.15 -9.82 13.90
CA ALA A 107 -5.46 -9.26 14.24
C ALA A 107 -6.33 -8.95 13.02
N GLN A 108 -5.72 -8.74 11.86
CA GLN A 108 -6.44 -8.43 10.63
C GLN A 108 -6.43 -9.55 9.61
N TYR A 109 -5.96 -10.72 9.99
CA TYR A 109 -5.81 -11.83 9.06
C TYR A 109 -7.11 -12.15 8.30
N SER A 110 -8.21 -12.31 9.02
CA SER A 110 -9.49 -12.65 8.41
C SER A 110 -9.97 -11.58 7.42
N LYS A 111 -9.86 -10.32 7.83
CA LYS A 111 -10.29 -9.20 7.00
C LYS A 111 -9.43 -9.05 5.76
N LEU A 112 -8.11 -9.02 5.96
CA LEU A 112 -7.19 -8.79 4.86
C LEU A 112 -7.15 -9.98 3.90
N SER A 113 -7.30 -11.21 4.37
CA SER A 113 -7.33 -12.35 3.47
C SER A 113 -8.50 -12.31 2.50
N LYS A 114 -9.65 -11.84 2.95
CA LYS A 114 -10.81 -11.65 2.07
C LYS A 114 -10.55 -10.55 1.05
N LEU A 115 -9.96 -9.46 1.49
CA LEU A 115 -9.65 -8.34 0.61
C LEU A 115 -8.61 -8.74 -0.44
N LEU A 116 -7.61 -9.52 -0.05
CA LEU A 116 -6.58 -9.97 -0.96
C LEU A 116 -7.14 -10.88 -2.06
N LYS A 117 -8.08 -11.74 -1.72
CA LYS A 117 -8.73 -12.59 -2.71
C LYS A 117 -9.49 -11.74 -3.73
N THR A 118 -10.20 -10.72 -3.27
CA THR A 118 -10.92 -9.81 -4.13
C THR A 118 -9.96 -8.96 -4.97
N ALA A 119 -8.76 -8.72 -4.46
CA ALA A 119 -7.76 -7.92 -5.13
C ALA A 119 -6.99 -8.68 -6.21
N GLY A 120 -7.37 -9.91 -6.51
CA GLY A 120 -6.74 -10.68 -7.59
C GLY A 120 -5.51 -11.46 -7.17
N LEU A 121 -5.29 -11.64 -5.89
CA LEU A 121 -4.18 -12.45 -5.41
C LEU A 121 -4.36 -13.89 -5.90
N ASN A 122 -3.26 -14.51 -6.38
CA ASN A 122 -3.32 -15.87 -6.89
C ASN A 122 -3.80 -16.84 -5.79
N ALA A 123 -4.67 -17.77 -6.16
CA ALA A 123 -5.24 -18.72 -5.21
C ALA A 123 -4.18 -19.60 -4.55
N LYS A 124 -3.03 -19.77 -5.19
CA LYS A 124 -1.92 -20.56 -4.64
C LYS A 124 -0.98 -19.75 -3.76
N ALA A 125 -1.18 -18.44 -3.70
CA ALA A 125 -0.37 -17.60 -2.84
C ALA A 125 -0.70 -17.87 -1.37
N THR A 126 0.30 -17.71 -0.51
CA THR A 126 0.16 -17.93 0.92
C THR A 126 -0.10 -16.59 1.62
N ILE A 127 -1.09 -16.56 2.49
CA ILE A 127 -1.33 -15.42 3.35
C ILE A 127 -0.84 -15.82 4.74
N ARG A 128 0.18 -15.14 5.20
CA ARG A 128 0.87 -15.50 6.43
C ARG A 128 0.50 -14.54 7.57
N LYS A 129 0.24 -15.11 8.73
CA LYS A 129 0.02 -14.30 9.95
C LYS A 129 1.37 -13.91 10.54
N LYS A 130 1.47 -12.66 10.87
CA LYS A 130 2.67 -12.17 11.52
C LYS A 130 2.64 -12.45 13.01
#